data_11ff5bb0def7a6a6565ede0a8f5a2ccf
#
_entry.id   11ff5bb0def7a6a6565ede0a8f5a2ccf
#
_cell.length_a   1.000
_cell.length_b   1.000
_cell.length_c   1.000
_cell.angle_alpha   90.00
_cell.angle_beta   90.00
_cell.angle_gamma   90.00
#
_symmetry.space_group_name_H-M   'P 1'
#
loop_
_entity.id
_entity.type
_entity.pdbx_description
1 polymer ?
#
loop_
_entity_poly.entity_id
_entity_poly.type
_entity_poly.pdbx_seq_one_letter_code
_entity_poly.pdbx_strand_id
1 'polypeptide(L)'
;NFAHGDVYMMGAFIGYFAVMVLKMNVFVALLVAMVACAVLGVVIERVAYKPLRNSTRVAALITAIGVSYLLENAMSYFFGAESRPFPSDFGTETITLFGDVSVNGKQILIFGVTVVLMALLQFIVRYTKMGKAMRAVAVDEQAAQLMGIDVDGVISFTFALGSALAGIAGVLVGVYYNTISTTMGITVGLKAFVAAVLGGIGS
;
A
#
# COMPACT_ATOMS: atom_id res chain seq x y z
N ASN A 1 -2.26 -5.13 9.66
CA ASN A 1 -1.54 -3.90 9.94
C ASN A 1 -2.46 -2.69 9.73
N PHE A 2 -2.95 -2.06 10.82
CA PHE A 2 -3.82 -0.88 10.72
C PHE A 2 -3.14 0.32 10.06
N ALA A 3 -1.83 0.49 10.24
CA ALA A 3 -1.06 1.55 9.58
C ALA A 3 -0.95 1.40 8.05
N HIS A 4 -1.44 0.29 7.48
CA HIS A 4 -1.35 0.06 6.03
C HIS A 4 -2.18 1.05 5.22
N GLY A 5 -3.33 1.47 5.76
CA GLY A 5 -4.15 2.53 5.16
C GLY A 5 -3.41 3.88 5.10
N ASP A 6 -2.59 4.18 6.10
CA ASP A 6 -1.83 5.43 6.11
C ASP A 6 -0.61 5.38 5.20
N VAL A 7 -0.02 4.20 4.98
CA VAL A 7 0.99 4.02 3.92
C VAL A 7 0.38 4.28 2.54
N TYR A 8 -0.86 3.83 2.31
CA TYR A 8 -1.61 4.17 1.10
C TYR A 8 -1.85 5.69 0.97
N MET A 9 -2.24 6.37 2.04
CA MET A 9 -2.34 7.84 2.09
C MET A 9 -1.00 8.50 1.78
N MET A 10 0.11 8.04 2.39
CA MET A 10 1.46 8.53 2.10
C MET A 10 1.81 8.37 0.62
N GLY A 11 1.45 7.26 0.00
CA GLY A 11 1.63 7.03 -1.43
C GLY A 11 0.89 8.05 -2.29
N ALA A 12 -0.35 8.38 -1.94
CA ALA A 12 -1.13 9.41 -2.64
C ALA A 12 -0.46 10.79 -2.55
N PHE A 13 0.05 11.19 -1.39
CA PHE A 13 0.76 12.45 -1.22
C PHE A 13 2.11 12.47 -1.95
N ILE A 14 2.89 11.38 -1.89
CA ILE A 14 4.16 11.26 -2.63
C ILE A 14 3.89 11.40 -4.14
N GLY A 15 2.89 10.71 -4.65
CA GLY A 15 2.47 10.84 -6.04
C GLY A 15 2.02 12.26 -6.40
N TYR A 16 1.25 12.90 -5.52
CA TYR A 16 0.86 14.29 -5.67
C TYR A 16 2.07 15.22 -5.81
N PHE A 17 3.07 15.09 -4.93
CA PHE A 17 4.29 15.90 -5.02
C PHE A 17 5.10 15.60 -6.27
N ALA A 18 5.20 14.34 -6.67
CA ALA A 18 5.90 13.96 -7.90
C ALA A 18 5.26 14.61 -9.12
N VAL A 19 3.94 14.67 -9.20
CA VAL A 19 3.23 15.28 -10.33
C VAL A 19 3.23 16.82 -10.23
N MET A 20 2.88 17.39 -9.06
CA MET A 20 2.69 18.84 -8.91
C MET A 20 3.98 19.62 -8.83
N VAL A 21 4.92 19.16 -8.00
CA VAL A 21 6.16 19.91 -7.72
C VAL A 21 7.26 19.53 -8.70
N LEU A 22 7.45 18.23 -8.93
CA LEU A 22 8.50 17.73 -9.80
C LEU A 22 8.06 17.64 -11.27
N LYS A 23 6.78 17.94 -11.59
CA LYS A 23 6.20 17.89 -12.94
C LYS A 23 6.43 16.56 -13.65
N MET A 24 6.47 15.47 -12.88
CA MET A 24 6.67 14.13 -13.41
C MET A 24 5.39 13.58 -14.04
N ASN A 25 5.57 12.69 -15.01
CA ASN A 25 4.46 11.91 -15.57
C ASN A 25 3.86 10.98 -14.48
N VAL A 26 2.56 10.73 -14.56
CA VAL A 26 1.82 9.86 -13.62
C VAL A 26 2.46 8.47 -13.49
N PHE A 27 2.99 7.88 -14.56
CA PHE A 27 3.67 6.58 -14.50
C PHE A 27 4.96 6.64 -13.67
N VAL A 28 5.74 7.72 -13.79
CA VAL A 28 6.94 7.94 -12.97
C VAL A 28 6.53 8.19 -11.51
N ALA A 29 5.46 8.95 -11.29
CA ALA A 29 4.92 9.19 -9.94
C ALA A 29 4.48 7.89 -9.26
N LEU A 30 3.88 6.94 -10.00
CA LEU A 30 3.55 5.60 -9.50
C LEU A 30 4.81 4.85 -9.03
N LEU A 31 5.89 4.87 -9.82
CA LEU A 31 7.15 4.22 -9.44
C LEU A 31 7.82 4.88 -8.24
N VAL A 32 7.83 6.21 -8.18
CA VAL A 32 8.37 6.96 -7.03
C VAL A 32 7.59 6.64 -5.76
N ALA A 33 6.26 6.67 -5.82
CA ALA A 33 5.40 6.31 -4.69
C ALA A 33 5.61 4.86 -4.26
N MET A 34 5.74 3.93 -5.22
CA MET A 34 6.03 2.52 -4.97
C MET A 34 7.32 2.34 -4.17
N VAL A 35 8.42 2.94 -4.63
CA VAL A 35 9.73 2.80 -3.98
C VAL A 35 9.74 3.49 -2.61
N ALA A 36 9.22 4.71 -2.53
CA ALA A 36 9.18 5.46 -1.27
C ALA A 36 8.32 4.76 -0.22
N CYS A 37 7.14 4.23 -0.61
CA CYS A 37 6.30 3.46 0.32
C CYS A 37 6.91 2.11 0.68
N ALA A 38 7.65 1.44 -0.22
CA ALA A 38 8.40 0.23 0.11
C ALA A 38 9.43 0.51 1.21
N VAL A 39 10.20 1.59 1.07
CA VAL A 39 11.17 2.03 2.09
C VAL A 39 10.47 2.37 3.40
N LEU A 40 9.37 3.15 3.35
CA LEU A 40 8.57 3.49 4.52
C LEU A 40 8.07 2.22 5.24
N GLY A 41 7.58 1.21 4.49
CA GLY A 41 7.13 -0.06 5.05
C GLY A 41 8.23 -0.81 5.78
N VAL A 42 9.45 -0.85 5.23
CA VAL A 42 10.62 -1.45 5.91
C VAL A 42 10.99 -0.66 7.16
N VAL A 43 10.94 0.67 7.11
CA VAL A 43 11.21 1.52 8.28
C VAL A 43 10.19 1.25 9.40
N ILE A 44 8.90 1.24 9.05
CA ILE A 44 7.83 0.92 10.02
C ILE A 44 8.03 -0.48 10.60
N GLU A 45 8.34 -1.47 9.78
CA GLU A 45 8.59 -2.83 10.25
C GLU A 45 9.76 -2.86 11.24
N ARG A 46 10.90 -2.30 10.86
CA ARG A 46 12.12 -2.36 11.68
C ARG A 46 12.04 -1.57 12.98
N VAL A 47 11.40 -0.39 12.94
CA VAL A 47 11.34 0.52 14.09
C VAL A 47 10.18 0.17 15.02
N ALA A 48 9.00 -0.13 14.46
CA ALA A 48 7.79 -0.30 15.24
C ALA A 48 7.44 -1.78 15.51
N TYR A 49 7.59 -2.67 14.53
CA TYR A 49 7.12 -4.07 14.68
C TYR A 49 8.21 -5.04 15.10
N LYS A 50 9.42 -4.92 14.57
CA LYS A 50 10.52 -5.84 14.88
C LYS A 50 10.82 -5.93 16.37
N PRO A 51 10.86 -4.82 17.15
CA PRO A 51 11.10 -4.89 18.59
C PRO A 51 10.00 -5.61 19.38
N LEU A 52 8.80 -5.72 18.78
CA LEU A 52 7.62 -6.28 19.44
C LEU A 52 7.30 -7.73 19.04
N ARG A 53 8.14 -8.38 18.24
CA ARG A 53 7.87 -9.75 17.77
C ARG A 53 7.72 -10.78 18.88
N ASN A 54 8.45 -10.59 19.99
CA ASN A 54 8.36 -11.46 21.17
C ASN A 54 7.35 -10.97 22.21
N SER A 55 6.57 -9.94 21.90
CA SER A 55 5.57 -9.37 22.79
C SER A 55 4.16 -9.92 22.50
N THR A 56 3.16 -9.45 23.24
CA THR A 56 1.78 -9.87 23.06
C THR A 56 1.20 -9.35 21.73
N ARG A 57 0.23 -10.07 21.16
CA ARG A 57 -0.51 -9.63 19.94
C ARG A 57 -1.17 -8.26 20.13
N VAL A 58 -1.58 -7.95 21.35
CA VAL A 58 -2.18 -6.66 21.71
C VAL A 58 -1.18 -5.52 21.60
N ALA A 59 0.08 -5.74 22.00
CA ALA A 59 1.14 -4.72 21.87
C ALA A 59 1.39 -4.37 20.41
N ALA A 60 1.44 -5.35 19.51
CA ALA A 60 1.58 -5.12 18.09
C ALA A 60 0.37 -4.35 17.50
N LEU A 61 -0.85 -4.64 17.97
CA LEU A 61 -2.07 -3.94 17.56
C LEU A 61 -2.04 -2.46 17.99
N ILE A 62 -1.71 -2.18 19.26
CA ILE A 62 -1.61 -0.81 19.79
C ILE A 62 -0.54 -0.02 19.04
N THR A 63 0.61 -0.64 18.78
CA THR A 63 1.68 -0.01 18.01
C THR A 63 1.25 0.30 16.59
N ALA A 64 0.49 -0.59 15.93
CA ALA A 64 -0.06 -0.31 14.61
C ALA A 64 -0.95 0.92 14.60
N ILE A 65 -1.82 1.07 15.61
CA ILE A 65 -2.68 2.24 15.79
C ILE A 65 -1.82 3.50 16.06
N GLY A 66 -0.79 3.38 16.90
CA GLY A 66 0.14 4.48 17.18
C GLY A 66 0.88 4.98 15.94
N VAL A 67 1.36 4.05 15.10
CA VAL A 67 2.00 4.39 13.81
C VAL A 67 1.01 5.06 12.87
N SER A 68 -0.23 4.56 12.80
CA SER A 68 -1.32 5.15 12.02
C SER A 68 -1.54 6.62 12.42
N TYR A 69 -1.78 6.89 13.70
CA TYR A 69 -1.94 8.26 14.19
C TYR A 69 -0.71 9.15 13.99
N LEU A 70 0.50 8.59 14.12
CA LEU A 70 1.72 9.34 13.85
C LEU A 70 1.78 9.81 12.39
N LEU A 71 1.52 8.92 11.43
CA LEU A 71 1.55 9.25 10.00
C LEU A 71 0.45 10.26 9.64
N GLU A 72 -0.77 10.06 10.12
CA GLU A 72 -1.91 10.94 9.87
C GLU A 72 -1.67 12.35 10.43
N ASN A 73 -1.28 12.44 11.71
CA ASN A 73 -1.07 13.74 12.35
C ASN A 73 0.17 14.45 11.82
N ALA A 74 1.23 13.73 11.48
CA ALA A 74 2.40 14.31 10.84
C ALA A 74 2.01 14.92 9.48
N MET A 75 1.25 14.20 8.66
CA MET A 75 0.79 14.72 7.36
C MET A 75 -0.15 15.90 7.54
N SER A 76 -1.06 15.85 8.50
CA SER A 76 -1.97 16.96 8.81
C SER A 76 -1.22 18.20 9.33
N TYR A 77 -0.15 18.02 10.08
CA TYR A 77 0.69 19.10 10.56
C TYR A 77 1.47 19.79 9.43
N PHE A 78 2.10 19.02 8.55
CA PHE A 78 2.94 19.58 7.48
C PHE A 78 2.13 20.08 6.28
N PHE A 79 1.00 19.46 5.97
CA PHE A 79 0.25 19.71 4.74
C PHE A 79 -1.17 20.24 4.99
N GLY A 80 -1.60 20.31 6.25
CA GLY A 80 -2.96 20.70 6.62
C GLY A 80 -3.95 19.54 6.51
N ALA A 81 -5.09 19.67 7.19
CA ALA A 81 -6.14 18.64 7.20
C ALA A 81 -7.10 18.74 6.00
N GLU A 82 -6.96 19.76 5.17
CA GLU A 82 -7.85 19.99 4.03
C GLU A 82 -7.57 19.04 2.88
N SER A 83 -8.63 18.68 2.15
CA SER A 83 -8.52 17.91 0.92
C SER A 83 -7.84 18.73 -0.18
N ARG A 84 -6.94 18.12 -0.93
CA ARG A 84 -6.20 18.75 -2.01
C ARG A 84 -6.59 18.16 -3.36
N PRO A 85 -6.78 18.99 -4.40
CA PRO A 85 -7.05 18.49 -5.73
C PRO A 85 -5.82 17.75 -6.27
N PHE A 86 -6.00 16.53 -6.72
CA PHE A 86 -4.95 15.76 -7.37
C PHE A 86 -4.99 16.08 -8.88
N PRO A 87 -3.95 16.68 -9.44
CA PRO A 87 -3.94 17.05 -10.86
C PRO A 87 -3.79 15.78 -11.70
N SER A 88 -4.77 15.50 -12.50
CA SER A 88 -4.68 14.44 -13.48
C SER A 88 -5.46 14.81 -14.73
N ASP A 89 -4.73 15.36 -15.71
CA ASP A 89 -5.26 15.57 -17.06
C ASP A 89 -5.30 14.26 -17.86
N PHE A 90 -4.86 13.14 -17.22
CA PHE A 90 -4.77 11.86 -17.87
C PHE A 90 -6.14 11.17 -17.94
N GLY A 91 -6.50 10.72 -19.14
CA GLY A 91 -7.63 9.83 -19.34
C GLY A 91 -9.00 10.47 -19.10
N THR A 92 -9.14 11.76 -19.41
CA THR A 92 -10.43 12.48 -19.38
C THR A 92 -11.33 12.08 -20.56
N GLU A 93 -10.76 11.45 -21.60
CA GLU A 93 -11.52 10.97 -22.76
C GLU A 93 -12.39 9.78 -22.39
N THR A 94 -13.63 9.86 -22.76
CA THR A 94 -14.64 8.80 -22.57
C THR A 94 -14.70 7.94 -23.82
N ILE A 95 -14.44 6.65 -23.70
CA ILE A 95 -14.54 5.68 -24.79
C ILE A 95 -15.88 4.95 -24.63
N THR A 96 -16.77 5.07 -25.62
CA THR A 96 -17.99 4.29 -25.69
C THR A 96 -17.69 2.90 -26.24
N LEU A 97 -17.87 1.86 -25.43
CA LEU A 97 -17.55 0.48 -25.80
C LEU A 97 -18.71 -0.22 -26.54
N PHE A 98 -19.90 -0.23 -25.96
CA PHE A 98 -21.08 -0.84 -26.56
C PHE A 98 -22.36 -0.10 -26.09
N GLY A 99 -23.12 0.48 -27.01
CA GLY A 99 -24.35 1.20 -26.68
C GLY A 99 -24.12 2.36 -25.72
N ASP A 100 -24.79 2.37 -24.56
CA ASP A 100 -24.73 3.42 -23.56
C ASP A 100 -23.60 3.24 -22.52
N VAL A 101 -22.74 2.21 -22.67
CA VAL A 101 -21.65 1.96 -21.74
C VAL A 101 -20.42 2.77 -22.13
N SER A 102 -20.13 3.80 -21.36
CA SER A 102 -18.94 4.63 -21.51
C SER A 102 -17.91 4.32 -20.40
N VAL A 103 -16.66 4.12 -20.79
CA VAL A 103 -15.53 3.88 -19.88
C VAL A 103 -14.55 5.03 -19.99
N ASN A 104 -14.15 5.58 -18.84
CA ASN A 104 -13.16 6.64 -18.79
C ASN A 104 -11.74 6.03 -18.86
N GLY A 105 -10.82 6.71 -19.53
CA GLY A 105 -9.42 6.30 -19.64
C GLY A 105 -8.74 6.07 -18.28
N LYS A 106 -9.17 6.79 -17.22
CA LYS A 106 -8.71 6.54 -15.84
C LYS A 106 -9.09 5.15 -15.34
N GLN A 107 -10.29 4.68 -15.65
CA GLN A 107 -10.76 3.35 -15.24
C GLN A 107 -9.98 2.24 -15.95
N ILE A 108 -9.67 2.45 -17.23
CA ILE A 108 -8.85 1.51 -18.00
C ILE A 108 -7.43 1.44 -17.42
N LEU A 109 -6.84 2.59 -17.09
CA LEU A 109 -5.52 2.64 -16.46
C LEU A 109 -5.52 1.87 -15.13
N ILE A 110 -6.47 2.18 -14.25
CA ILE A 110 -6.55 1.55 -12.92
C ILE A 110 -6.72 0.05 -13.06
N PHE A 111 -7.64 -0.40 -13.92
CA PHE A 111 -7.88 -1.81 -14.16
C PHE A 111 -6.62 -2.51 -14.71
N GLY A 112 -5.98 -1.91 -15.73
CA GLY A 112 -4.76 -2.46 -16.34
C GLY A 112 -3.62 -2.58 -15.34
N VAL A 113 -3.34 -1.51 -14.58
CA VAL A 113 -2.30 -1.52 -13.55
C VAL A 113 -2.62 -2.54 -12.46
N THR A 114 -3.86 -2.63 -12.02
CA THR A 114 -4.29 -3.59 -10.98
C THR A 114 -4.08 -5.03 -11.45
N VAL A 115 -4.46 -5.38 -12.67
CA VAL A 115 -4.27 -6.73 -13.23
C VAL A 115 -2.78 -7.07 -13.32
N VAL A 116 -1.95 -6.13 -13.81
CA VAL A 116 -0.49 -6.33 -13.91
C VAL A 116 0.13 -6.54 -12.54
N LEU A 117 -0.22 -5.70 -11.55
CA LEU A 117 0.30 -5.81 -10.19
C LEU A 117 -0.16 -7.10 -9.50
N MET A 118 -1.40 -7.53 -9.72
CA MET A 118 -1.92 -8.78 -9.18
C MET A 118 -1.20 -9.99 -9.80
N ALA A 119 -0.96 -9.98 -11.11
CA ALA A 119 -0.20 -11.03 -11.78
C ALA A 119 1.25 -11.07 -11.28
N LEU A 120 1.89 -9.91 -11.11
CA LEU A 120 3.24 -9.79 -10.58
C LEU A 120 3.33 -10.30 -9.13
N LEU A 121 2.41 -9.88 -8.28
CA LEU A 121 2.33 -10.35 -6.89
C LEU A 121 2.15 -11.87 -6.83
N GLN A 122 1.23 -12.41 -7.61
CA GLN A 122 0.98 -13.84 -7.72
C GLN A 122 2.24 -14.59 -8.19
N PHE A 123 2.95 -14.04 -9.18
CA PHE A 123 4.21 -14.60 -9.66
C PHE A 123 5.28 -14.60 -8.56
N ILE A 124 5.47 -13.47 -7.86
CA ILE A 124 6.45 -13.36 -6.77
C ILE A 124 6.13 -14.38 -5.68
N VAL A 125 4.88 -14.44 -5.21
CA VAL A 125 4.48 -15.30 -4.08
C VAL A 125 4.53 -16.78 -4.45
N ARG A 126 4.12 -17.17 -5.67
CA ARG A 126 4.06 -18.59 -6.07
C ARG A 126 5.37 -19.17 -6.58
N TYR A 127 6.10 -18.41 -7.39
CA TYR A 127 7.17 -18.98 -8.20
C TYR A 127 8.58 -18.59 -7.75
N THR A 128 8.75 -17.51 -6.96
CA THR A 128 10.08 -17.07 -6.51
C THR A 128 10.55 -17.81 -5.24
N LYS A 129 11.87 -17.81 -5.02
CA LYS A 129 12.48 -18.34 -3.78
C LYS A 129 11.96 -17.57 -2.55
N MET A 130 11.86 -16.23 -2.67
CA MET A 130 11.34 -15.38 -1.59
C MET A 130 9.87 -15.69 -1.29
N GLY A 131 9.04 -15.91 -2.31
CA GLY A 131 7.64 -16.30 -2.12
C GLY A 131 7.49 -17.66 -1.45
N LYS A 132 8.37 -18.64 -1.74
CA LYS A 132 8.41 -19.92 -1.00
C LYS A 132 8.75 -19.70 0.47
N ALA A 133 9.75 -18.86 0.75
CA ALA A 133 10.13 -18.49 2.13
C ALA A 133 8.98 -17.77 2.86
N MET A 134 8.28 -16.83 2.20
CA MET A 134 7.10 -16.16 2.77
C MET A 134 6.01 -17.17 3.20
N ARG A 135 5.71 -18.15 2.35
CA ARG A 135 4.71 -19.19 2.68
C ARG A 135 5.18 -20.13 3.80
N ALA A 136 6.47 -20.47 3.84
CA ALA A 136 7.02 -21.29 4.93
C ALA A 136 6.94 -20.56 6.28
N VAL A 137 7.36 -19.30 6.33
CA VAL A 137 7.29 -18.46 7.54
C VAL A 137 5.84 -18.25 7.99
N ALA A 138 4.90 -18.12 7.06
CA ALA A 138 3.47 -17.95 7.39
C ALA A 138 2.85 -19.20 8.05
N VAL A 139 3.38 -20.40 7.77
CA VAL A 139 2.90 -21.66 8.37
C VAL A 139 3.53 -21.88 9.75
N ASP A 140 4.87 -21.81 9.82
CA ASP A 140 5.61 -21.99 11.07
C ASP A 140 6.94 -21.23 11.00
N GLU A 141 7.02 -20.16 11.76
CA GLU A 141 8.20 -19.28 11.81
C GLU A 141 9.42 -20.00 12.40
N GLN A 142 9.22 -20.80 13.45
CA GLN A 142 10.32 -21.52 14.13
C GLN A 142 10.88 -22.64 13.24
N ALA A 143 10.01 -23.42 12.62
CA ALA A 143 10.42 -24.45 11.68
C ALA A 143 11.14 -23.86 10.47
N ALA A 144 10.68 -22.72 9.93
CA ALA A 144 11.33 -22.02 8.82
C ALA A 144 12.74 -21.58 9.21
N GLN A 145 12.93 -21.04 10.41
CA GLN A 145 14.24 -20.64 10.93
C GLN A 145 15.19 -21.82 11.08
N LEU A 146 14.70 -22.97 11.59
CA LEU A 146 15.50 -24.21 11.70
C LEU A 146 15.94 -24.73 10.32
N MET A 147 15.17 -24.48 9.28
CA MET A 147 15.51 -24.81 7.89
C MET A 147 16.44 -23.80 7.22
N GLY A 148 16.97 -22.82 7.96
CA GLY A 148 17.92 -21.83 7.48
C GLY A 148 17.29 -20.64 6.72
N ILE A 149 15.99 -20.42 6.85
CA ILE A 149 15.32 -19.25 6.25
C ILE A 149 15.58 -18.04 7.14
N ASP A 150 16.06 -16.94 6.55
CA ASP A 150 16.14 -15.64 7.21
C ASP A 150 14.73 -15.03 7.37
N VAL A 151 14.11 -15.34 8.51
CA VAL A 151 12.75 -14.90 8.84
C VAL A 151 12.65 -13.38 8.87
N ASP A 152 13.66 -12.70 9.41
CA ASP A 152 13.70 -11.24 9.49
C ASP A 152 13.67 -10.60 8.09
N GLY A 153 14.50 -11.09 7.19
CA GLY A 153 14.53 -10.64 5.80
C GLY A 153 13.22 -10.90 5.06
N VAL A 154 12.60 -12.04 5.31
CA VAL A 154 11.30 -12.39 4.71
C VAL A 154 10.19 -11.45 5.18
N ILE A 155 10.13 -11.15 6.47
CA ILE A 155 9.13 -10.24 7.02
C ILE A 155 9.34 -8.81 6.49
N SER A 156 10.59 -8.30 6.52
CA SER A 156 10.90 -6.97 5.97
C SER A 156 10.55 -6.87 4.48
N PHE A 157 10.83 -7.91 3.69
CA PHE A 157 10.44 -7.96 2.28
C PHE A 157 8.92 -7.96 2.09
N THR A 158 8.18 -8.68 2.93
CA THR A 158 6.71 -8.72 2.90
C THR A 158 6.11 -7.34 3.18
N PHE A 159 6.67 -6.62 4.18
CA PHE A 159 6.28 -5.24 4.47
C PHE A 159 6.60 -4.29 3.32
N ALA A 160 7.79 -4.42 2.71
CA ALA A 160 8.16 -3.64 1.55
C ALA A 160 7.21 -3.85 0.38
N LEU A 161 6.90 -5.11 0.07
CA LEU A 161 6.02 -5.48 -1.05
C LEU A 161 4.59 -4.97 -0.84
N GLY A 162 4.02 -5.20 0.35
CA GLY A 162 2.70 -4.69 0.69
C GLY A 162 2.62 -3.16 0.65
N SER A 163 3.63 -2.48 1.21
CA SER A 163 3.69 -1.02 1.22
C SER A 163 3.91 -0.43 -0.17
N ALA A 164 4.69 -1.10 -1.04
CA ALA A 164 4.84 -0.73 -2.44
C ALA A 164 3.50 -0.72 -3.18
N LEU A 165 2.72 -1.79 -3.00
CA LEU A 165 1.37 -1.90 -3.59
C LEU A 165 0.41 -0.85 -3.03
N ALA A 166 0.47 -0.58 -1.72
CA ALA A 166 -0.32 0.48 -1.10
C ALA A 166 0.03 1.85 -1.68
N GLY A 167 1.33 2.14 -1.90
CA GLY A 167 1.77 3.38 -2.51
C GLY A 167 1.20 3.61 -3.91
N ILE A 168 1.23 2.58 -4.76
CA ILE A 168 0.62 2.65 -6.10
C ILE A 168 -0.89 2.85 -6.01
N ALA A 169 -1.56 2.09 -5.13
CA ALA A 169 -3.00 2.20 -4.94
C ALA A 169 -3.41 3.62 -4.50
N GLY A 170 -2.62 4.27 -3.62
CA GLY A 170 -2.84 5.65 -3.19
C GLY A 170 -2.81 6.64 -4.35
N VAL A 171 -1.81 6.54 -5.23
CA VAL A 171 -1.72 7.40 -6.42
C VAL A 171 -2.90 7.15 -7.36
N LEU A 172 -3.22 5.88 -7.66
CA LEU A 172 -4.33 5.55 -8.56
C LEU A 172 -5.67 6.08 -8.08
N VAL A 173 -5.91 6.02 -6.77
CA VAL A 173 -7.14 6.54 -6.17
C VAL A 173 -7.15 8.07 -6.17
N GLY A 174 -6.01 8.73 -5.93
CA GLY A 174 -5.85 10.17 -6.10
C GLY A 174 -6.18 10.63 -7.53
N VAL A 175 -5.69 9.90 -8.52
CA VAL A 175 -6.00 10.12 -9.96
C VAL A 175 -7.48 9.91 -10.26
N TYR A 176 -8.10 8.89 -9.67
CA TYR A 176 -9.50 8.54 -9.92
C TYR A 176 -10.48 9.57 -9.35
N TYR A 177 -10.31 9.90 -8.07
CA TYR A 177 -11.19 10.86 -7.39
C TYR A 177 -10.80 12.33 -7.59
N ASN A 178 -9.65 12.60 -8.23
CA ASN A 178 -9.07 13.94 -8.38
C ASN A 178 -8.89 14.68 -7.05
N THR A 179 -8.77 13.96 -5.96
CA THR A 179 -8.63 14.53 -4.61
C THR A 179 -7.88 13.58 -3.69
N ILE A 180 -7.11 14.13 -2.77
CA ILE A 180 -6.44 13.41 -1.70
C ILE A 180 -6.67 14.14 -0.38
N SER A 181 -6.69 13.39 0.72
CA SER A 181 -6.79 13.96 2.07
C SER A 181 -5.92 13.18 3.04
N THR A 182 -5.53 13.82 4.14
CA THR A 182 -4.70 13.18 5.18
C THR A 182 -5.44 12.09 5.95
N THR A 183 -6.76 12.02 5.84
CA THR A 183 -7.62 11.03 6.50
C THR A 183 -8.10 9.91 5.57
N MET A 184 -7.71 9.95 4.28
CA MET A 184 -8.19 8.96 3.29
C MET A 184 -7.78 7.52 3.63
N GLY A 185 -6.67 7.35 4.38
CA GLY A 185 -6.15 6.07 4.82
C GLY A 185 -7.08 5.34 5.78
N ILE A 186 -7.73 6.06 6.71
CA ILE A 186 -8.61 5.49 7.73
C ILE A 186 -9.75 4.70 7.11
N THR A 187 -10.48 5.34 6.19
CA THR A 187 -11.66 4.73 5.56
C THR A 187 -11.30 3.48 4.76
N VAL A 188 -10.21 3.54 4.00
CA VAL A 188 -9.73 2.41 3.18
C VAL A 188 -9.17 1.31 4.07
N GLY A 189 -8.38 1.67 5.08
CA GLY A 189 -7.80 0.74 6.05
C GLY A 189 -8.87 -0.02 6.84
N LEU A 190 -9.92 0.69 7.31
CA LEU A 190 -11.03 0.06 8.03
C LEU A 190 -11.82 -0.91 7.14
N LYS A 191 -12.14 -0.51 5.92
CA LYS A 191 -12.84 -1.39 4.94
C LYS A 191 -12.00 -2.63 4.60
N ALA A 192 -10.70 -2.45 4.38
CA ALA A 192 -9.78 -3.56 4.11
C ALA A 192 -9.69 -4.52 5.30
N PHE A 193 -9.63 -3.99 6.53
CA PHE A 193 -9.61 -4.79 7.76
C PHE A 193 -10.90 -5.61 7.91
N VAL A 194 -12.07 -4.98 7.75
CA VAL A 194 -13.36 -5.68 7.83
C VAL A 194 -13.46 -6.77 6.77
N ALA A 195 -13.06 -6.48 5.53
CA ALA A 195 -13.06 -7.47 4.45
C ALA A 195 -12.12 -8.65 4.74
N ALA A 196 -10.94 -8.37 5.30
CA ALA A 196 -9.97 -9.40 5.66
C ALA A 196 -10.47 -10.28 6.83
N VAL A 197 -11.11 -9.68 7.84
CA VAL A 197 -11.71 -10.43 8.97
C VAL A 197 -12.84 -11.33 8.48
N LEU A 198 -13.73 -10.81 7.63
CA LEU A 198 -14.83 -11.59 7.05
C LEU A 198 -14.33 -12.69 6.10
N GLY A 199 -13.20 -12.45 5.42
CA GLY A 199 -12.54 -13.43 4.55
C GLY A 199 -11.76 -14.51 5.30
N GLY A 200 -11.68 -14.45 6.63
CA GLY A 200 -11.03 -15.46 7.47
C GLY A 200 -9.52 -15.30 7.55
N ILE A 201 -9.04 -14.21 8.17
CA ILE A 201 -7.61 -14.04 8.47
C ILE A 201 -7.14 -15.23 9.32
N GLY A 202 -6.21 -16.02 8.78
CA GLY A 202 -5.55 -17.11 9.50
C GLY A 202 -6.32 -18.42 9.49
N SER A 203 -7.27 -18.61 8.58
CA SER A 203 -7.94 -19.89 8.31
C SER A 203 -7.30 -20.60 7.12
#